data_e3a209a670fcd2f6e07e5075e2b498cc
#
_entry.id   e3a209a670fcd2f6e07e5075e2b498cc
#
_cell.length_a   1.000
_cell.length_b   1.000
_cell.length_c   1.000
_cell.angle_alpha   90.00
_cell.angle_beta   90.00
_cell.angle_gamma   90.00
#
_symmetry.space_group_name_H-M   'P 1'
#
loop_
_entity.id
_entity.type
_entity.pdbx_description
1 polymer ?
#
loop_
_entity_poly.entity_id
_entity_poly.type
_entity_poly.pdbx_seq_one_letter_code
_entity_poly.pdbx_strand_id
1 'polypeptide(L)'
;MKNFLFIFLTCISSVFISLSIIKQYPSLILGSTQNTDSQIRKEIVLVNEQPESGGNFNLASTKSTPSVVFIKTESSVQRRTWFFDPFGSIGKVSSSGSGVILSADGYLVTNHHVVKNADKIEVMLNNSKMAYEAKLVGAAPSTDLALLKIDAGDLQAIEFADSKKLKIGDWVLAVGNPFNLNSTVTAGIVSAKGRNINIVNSEFPIESFIQTDAAINPGNSGGALVNLEGKLVGINTAIASKTGSYIGYGFAIPANIVQKIVGDLRQYGQVQRAFVGLSVEDLRNESLQQLENIKYGVLVNRVISQNKEAKKFYPGDIIIQIDEQDIRTKSEYDEKLAYHRPGDKVQVVVLRNGNKKTLEITLLNASGTTALIKKTSFYSKDLGAELEWTNQLEQDKLNIGQGIKLVRIKPGVVQRMGLSEGFIITSVNGKSFDSLKAFENYFKNISGNIRILGVDKFGNKRSYSFFSY
;
A
#
# COMPACT_ATOMS: atom_id res chain seq x y z
N MET A 1 -65.40 -31.56 6.52
CA MET A 1 -65.83 -31.48 5.14
C MET A 1 -66.80 -30.30 4.84
N LYS A 2 -67.80 -29.99 5.68
CA LYS A 2 -68.73 -28.87 5.45
C LYS A 2 -68.08 -27.48 5.26
N ASN A 3 -67.07 -27.16 6.09
CA ASN A 3 -66.40 -25.85 6.02
C ASN A 3 -65.53 -25.67 4.79
N PHE A 4 -64.99 -26.75 4.25
CA PHE A 4 -64.17 -26.70 3.04
C PHE A 4 -65.03 -26.46 1.78
N LEU A 5 -66.19 -27.06 1.75
CA LEU A 5 -67.15 -26.87 0.68
C LEU A 5 -67.73 -25.44 0.64
N PHE A 6 -67.90 -24.83 1.83
CA PHE A 6 -68.40 -23.45 1.93
C PHE A 6 -67.34 -22.43 1.47
N ILE A 7 -66.06 -22.58 1.79
CA ILE A 7 -64.98 -21.75 1.32
C ILE A 7 -64.77 -21.88 -0.19
N PHE A 8 -64.89 -23.10 -0.73
CA PHE A 8 -64.77 -23.37 -2.13
C PHE A 8 -65.89 -22.70 -2.96
N LEU A 9 -67.13 -22.77 -2.44
CA LEU A 9 -68.30 -22.12 -3.08
C LEU A 9 -68.21 -20.58 -3.05
N THR A 10 -67.68 -19.99 -1.96
CA THR A 10 -67.47 -18.54 -1.84
C THR A 10 -66.38 -18.05 -2.79
N CYS A 11 -65.30 -18.81 -2.96
CA CYS A 11 -64.24 -18.47 -3.95
C CYS A 11 -64.79 -18.53 -5.40
N ILE A 12 -65.57 -19.54 -5.75
CA ILE A 12 -66.16 -19.64 -7.08
C ILE A 12 -67.16 -18.49 -7.33
N SER A 13 -67.98 -18.15 -6.35
CA SER A 13 -68.94 -17.04 -6.51
C SER A 13 -68.21 -15.67 -6.66
N SER A 14 -67.11 -15.44 -5.97
CA SER A 14 -66.31 -14.22 -6.13
C SER A 14 -65.68 -14.08 -7.51
N VAL A 15 -65.21 -15.18 -8.12
CA VAL A 15 -64.65 -15.19 -9.48
C VAL A 15 -65.76 -14.90 -10.51
N PHE A 16 -66.96 -15.48 -10.34
CA PHE A 16 -68.08 -15.20 -11.26
C PHE A 16 -68.56 -13.75 -11.15
N ILE A 17 -68.59 -13.16 -9.96
CA ILE A 17 -68.96 -11.76 -9.75
C ILE A 17 -67.91 -10.85 -10.42
N SER A 18 -66.63 -11.14 -10.24
CA SER A 18 -65.56 -10.39 -10.89
C SER A 18 -65.62 -10.45 -12.42
N LEU A 19 -65.84 -11.62 -12.99
CA LEU A 19 -66.01 -11.80 -14.43
C LEU A 19 -67.26 -11.08 -14.99
N SER A 20 -68.37 -11.05 -14.22
CA SER A 20 -69.58 -10.35 -14.60
C SER A 20 -69.41 -8.82 -14.62
N ILE A 21 -68.66 -8.27 -13.62
CA ILE A 21 -68.30 -6.85 -13.53
C ILE A 21 -67.41 -6.46 -14.72
N ILE A 22 -66.42 -7.30 -15.09
CA ILE A 22 -65.53 -7.06 -16.22
C ILE A 22 -66.30 -7.05 -17.54
N LYS A 23 -67.34 -7.92 -17.70
CA LYS A 23 -68.15 -7.99 -18.88
C LYS A 23 -69.12 -6.80 -19.01
N GLN A 24 -69.54 -6.23 -17.87
CA GLN A 24 -70.51 -5.14 -17.86
C GLN A 24 -69.86 -3.76 -17.93
N TYR A 25 -68.59 -3.68 -17.53
CA TYR A 25 -67.80 -2.44 -17.55
C TYR A 25 -66.41 -2.64 -18.17
N PRO A 26 -66.33 -2.85 -19.50
CA PRO A 26 -65.05 -3.08 -20.18
C PRO A 26 -64.09 -1.91 -20.06
N SER A 27 -64.56 -0.69 -19.79
CA SER A 27 -63.75 0.52 -19.63
C SER A 27 -62.93 0.57 -18.35
N LEU A 28 -63.19 -0.34 -17.38
CA LEU A 28 -62.41 -0.43 -16.15
C LEU A 28 -61.05 -1.13 -16.34
N ILE A 29 -60.87 -1.90 -17.39
CA ILE A 29 -59.62 -2.63 -17.70
C ILE A 29 -58.90 -2.04 -18.90
N LEU A 30 -59.63 -1.55 -19.87
CA LEU A 30 -59.12 -0.81 -21.01
C LEU A 30 -59.16 0.67 -20.64
N GLY A 31 -58.08 1.18 -20.03
CA GLY A 31 -57.87 2.62 -19.97
C GLY A 31 -58.06 3.19 -21.36
N SER A 32 -58.83 4.27 -21.47
CA SER A 32 -59.20 4.95 -22.72
C SER A 32 -57.94 5.16 -23.57
N THR A 33 -57.68 4.29 -24.52
CA THR A 33 -56.82 4.61 -25.64
C THR A 33 -57.59 5.57 -26.54
N GLN A 34 -57.55 6.85 -26.20
CA GLN A 34 -57.81 7.86 -27.19
C GLN A 34 -56.74 7.71 -28.27
N ASN A 35 -57.18 7.44 -29.50
CA ASN A 35 -56.36 7.55 -30.69
C ASN A 35 -55.67 8.91 -30.77
N THR A 36 -54.43 8.98 -30.33
CA THR A 36 -53.46 10.00 -30.71
C THR A 36 -52.48 9.36 -31.69
N ASP A 37 -52.98 8.80 -32.76
CA ASP A 37 -52.22 8.16 -33.81
C ASP A 37 -51.84 9.15 -34.91
N SER A 38 -51.36 10.34 -34.56
CA SER A 38 -50.84 11.29 -35.56
C SER A 38 -49.75 12.28 -35.15
N GLN A 39 -49.21 12.16 -33.95
CA GLN A 39 -48.12 13.12 -33.55
C GLN A 39 -46.89 12.49 -32.86
N ILE A 40 -46.77 11.18 -32.73
CA ILE A 40 -45.55 10.53 -32.17
C ILE A 40 -44.77 9.83 -33.28
N ARG A 41 -44.65 10.50 -34.44
CA ARG A 41 -43.47 10.38 -35.30
C ARG A 41 -42.59 11.57 -35.08
N LYS A 42 -42.30 11.89 -33.82
CA LYS A 42 -41.17 12.74 -33.44
C LYS A 42 -39.95 11.84 -33.28
N GLU A 43 -39.15 11.93 -34.33
CA GLU A 43 -37.69 11.93 -34.18
C GLU A 43 -37.23 11.13 -32.94
N ILE A 44 -36.92 9.86 -33.17
CA ILE A 44 -35.72 9.35 -32.52
C ILE A 44 -34.62 10.23 -33.10
N VAL A 45 -34.46 11.44 -32.56
CA VAL A 45 -33.22 12.13 -32.58
C VAL A 45 -32.32 11.18 -31.81
N LEU A 46 -31.52 10.46 -32.54
CA LEU A 46 -30.29 9.93 -32.00
C LEU A 46 -29.55 11.19 -31.51
N VAL A 47 -29.87 11.59 -30.26
CA VAL A 47 -29.06 12.53 -29.52
C VAL A 47 -27.73 11.80 -29.36
N ASN A 48 -26.90 12.00 -30.35
CA ASN A 48 -25.48 11.69 -30.27
C ASN A 48 -24.84 12.78 -29.41
N GLU A 49 -25.54 13.17 -28.34
CA GLU A 49 -24.98 13.92 -27.26
C GLU A 49 -24.16 12.92 -26.46
N GLN A 50 -22.90 12.85 -26.83
CA GLN A 50 -21.92 12.45 -25.86
C GLN A 50 -22.13 13.40 -24.66
N PRO A 51 -22.42 12.89 -23.46
CA PRO A 51 -22.53 13.77 -22.31
C PRO A 51 -21.15 14.41 -22.13
N GLU A 52 -21.02 15.69 -22.45
CA GLU A 52 -19.81 16.49 -22.22
C GLU A 52 -19.40 16.55 -20.73
N SER A 53 -20.19 15.98 -19.83
CA SER A 53 -19.96 15.97 -18.38
C SER A 53 -19.67 14.59 -17.76
N GLY A 54 -19.74 13.51 -18.52
CA GLY A 54 -19.32 12.17 -18.07
C GLY A 54 -17.93 11.88 -18.60
N GLY A 55 -16.91 11.80 -17.74
CA GLY A 55 -15.55 11.55 -18.17
C GLY A 55 -15.45 10.36 -19.13
N ASN A 56 -14.60 10.49 -20.13
CA ASN A 56 -14.43 9.44 -21.15
C ASN A 56 -13.62 8.27 -20.57
N PHE A 57 -14.30 7.38 -19.82
CA PHE A 57 -13.69 6.19 -19.22
C PHE A 57 -13.07 5.26 -20.28
N ASN A 58 -13.66 5.20 -21.49
CA ASN A 58 -13.09 4.40 -22.57
C ASN A 58 -11.72 4.90 -22.98
N LEU A 59 -11.53 6.22 -23.10
CA LEU A 59 -10.24 6.81 -23.42
C LEU A 59 -9.19 6.51 -22.33
N ALA A 60 -9.54 6.73 -21.06
CA ALA A 60 -8.67 6.45 -19.94
C ALA A 60 -8.28 4.96 -19.86
N SER A 61 -9.26 4.07 -20.04
CA SER A 61 -9.06 2.62 -20.07
C SER A 61 -8.15 2.19 -21.22
N THR A 62 -8.43 2.64 -22.46
CA THR A 62 -7.65 2.28 -23.66
C THR A 62 -6.20 2.72 -23.53
N LYS A 63 -5.95 3.90 -22.95
CA LYS A 63 -4.59 4.41 -22.75
C LYS A 63 -3.82 3.67 -21.66
N SER A 64 -4.49 3.29 -20.57
CA SER A 64 -3.81 2.77 -19.36
C SER A 64 -3.66 1.25 -19.32
N THR A 65 -4.62 0.49 -19.89
CA THR A 65 -4.58 -0.98 -19.84
C THR A 65 -3.35 -1.62 -20.47
N PRO A 66 -2.77 -1.11 -21.59
CA PRO A 66 -1.56 -1.70 -22.14
C PRO A 66 -0.32 -1.58 -21.23
N SER A 67 -0.35 -0.61 -20.31
CA SER A 67 0.75 -0.38 -19.35
C SER A 67 0.58 -1.21 -18.07
N VAL A 68 -0.51 -1.98 -17.91
CA VAL A 68 -0.78 -2.79 -16.70
C VAL A 68 -0.57 -4.26 -17.01
N VAL A 69 0.26 -4.91 -16.19
CA VAL A 69 0.71 -6.30 -16.40
C VAL A 69 0.22 -7.20 -15.28
N PHE A 70 0.16 -8.50 -15.56
CA PHE A 70 -0.03 -9.54 -14.56
C PHE A 70 1.33 -9.96 -13.98
N ILE A 71 1.39 -10.12 -12.66
CA ILE A 71 2.56 -10.63 -11.95
C ILE A 71 2.18 -11.91 -11.24
N LYS A 72 2.95 -12.96 -11.50
CA LYS A 72 2.89 -14.24 -10.80
C LYS A 72 4.19 -14.45 -10.01
N THR A 73 4.07 -14.89 -8.77
CA THR A 73 5.22 -15.19 -7.92
C THR A 73 5.14 -16.63 -7.41
N GLU A 74 6.30 -17.25 -7.27
CA GLU A 74 6.44 -18.55 -6.64
C GLU A 74 7.39 -18.43 -5.46
N SER A 75 7.01 -19.00 -4.33
CA SER A 75 7.80 -19.05 -3.09
C SER A 75 7.86 -20.47 -2.58
N SER A 76 9.02 -20.89 -2.13
CA SER A 76 9.21 -22.20 -1.49
C SER A 76 8.88 -22.08 -0.01
N VAL A 77 7.87 -22.81 0.44
CA VAL A 77 7.48 -22.89 1.84
C VAL A 77 7.74 -24.28 2.38
N GLN A 78 8.55 -24.37 3.43
CA GLN A 78 8.73 -25.62 4.17
C GLN A 78 7.51 -25.83 5.06
N ARG A 79 6.57 -26.70 4.67
CA ARG A 79 5.47 -27.16 5.53
C ARG A 79 6.00 -28.25 6.47
N ARG A 80 6.15 -27.94 7.72
CA ARG A 80 6.30 -28.96 8.78
C ARG A 80 4.92 -29.52 9.12
N THR A 81 4.57 -30.64 8.55
CA THR A 81 3.53 -31.51 9.12
C THR A 81 4.20 -32.35 10.21
N TRP A 82 3.89 -32.04 11.48
CA TRP A 82 4.56 -32.60 12.66
C TRP A 82 4.50 -34.14 12.77
N PHE A 83 3.59 -34.82 12.10
CA PHE A 83 3.35 -36.24 12.38
C PHE A 83 3.82 -37.27 11.33
N PHE A 84 4.11 -36.89 10.07
CA PHE A 84 4.38 -37.88 9.01
C PHE A 84 5.50 -37.57 7.99
N ASP A 85 6.19 -36.44 8.08
CA ASP A 85 7.23 -36.11 7.14
C ASP A 85 8.50 -35.58 7.83
N PRO A 86 9.44 -36.47 8.24
CA PRO A 86 10.69 -36.07 8.88
C PRO A 86 11.63 -35.30 7.95
N PHE A 87 11.41 -35.32 6.63
CA PHE A 87 12.20 -34.57 5.63
C PHE A 87 11.55 -33.26 5.15
N GLY A 88 10.33 -32.95 5.60
CA GLY A 88 9.61 -31.71 5.30
C GLY A 88 9.43 -31.45 3.81
N SER A 89 8.26 -31.78 3.28
CA SER A 89 7.94 -31.47 1.87
C SER A 89 8.03 -29.96 1.61
N ILE A 90 8.85 -29.57 0.64
CA ILE A 90 8.90 -28.17 0.17
C ILE A 90 7.65 -27.94 -0.68
N GLY A 91 6.64 -27.28 -0.11
CA GLY A 91 5.46 -26.84 -0.85
C GLY A 91 5.77 -25.57 -1.62
N LYS A 92 5.38 -25.48 -2.89
CA LYS A 92 5.37 -24.22 -3.63
C LYS A 92 4.07 -23.47 -3.35
N VAL A 93 4.16 -22.22 -2.96
CA VAL A 93 3.03 -21.31 -2.86
C VAL A 93 3.13 -20.29 -3.99
N SER A 94 2.05 -20.15 -4.76
CA SER A 94 1.93 -19.15 -5.81
C SER A 94 1.06 -18.01 -5.32
N SER A 95 1.50 -16.78 -5.57
CA SER A 95 0.73 -15.55 -5.37
C SER A 95 0.68 -14.76 -6.66
N SER A 96 -0.27 -13.84 -6.77
CA SER A 96 -0.41 -13.01 -7.96
C SER A 96 -0.85 -11.59 -7.62
N GLY A 97 -0.58 -10.69 -8.54
CA GLY A 97 -0.96 -9.28 -8.49
C GLY A 97 -0.78 -8.63 -9.85
N SER A 98 -0.82 -7.32 -9.85
CA SER A 98 -0.59 -6.49 -11.03
C SER A 98 0.70 -5.70 -10.91
N GLY A 99 1.16 -5.15 -12.02
CA GLY A 99 2.24 -4.19 -12.09
C GLY A 99 1.98 -3.12 -13.14
N VAL A 100 2.72 -2.03 -13.08
CA VAL A 100 2.60 -0.90 -14.01
C VAL A 100 3.94 -0.66 -14.70
N ILE A 101 3.94 -0.64 -16.03
CA ILE A 101 5.13 -0.37 -16.86
C ILE A 101 5.46 1.11 -16.77
N LEU A 102 6.69 1.42 -16.37
CA LEU A 102 7.20 2.79 -16.18
C LEU A 102 8.11 3.28 -17.29
N SER A 103 8.68 2.35 -18.04
CA SER A 103 9.59 2.70 -19.15
C SER A 103 9.58 1.63 -20.25
N ALA A 104 9.83 2.05 -21.47
CA ALA A 104 9.84 1.20 -22.65
C ALA A 104 10.89 0.07 -22.59
N ASP A 105 11.94 0.25 -21.79
CA ASP A 105 13.03 -0.72 -21.58
C ASP A 105 12.72 -1.78 -20.50
N GLY A 106 11.50 -1.81 -19.94
CA GLY A 106 11.03 -2.90 -19.07
C GLY A 106 11.15 -2.67 -17.56
N TYR A 107 11.27 -1.44 -17.08
CA TYR A 107 11.04 -1.16 -15.67
C TYR A 107 9.55 -1.12 -15.34
N LEU A 108 9.17 -1.79 -14.25
CA LEU A 108 7.77 -1.79 -13.76
C LEU A 108 7.74 -1.66 -12.24
N VAL A 109 6.68 -1.04 -11.76
CA VAL A 109 6.37 -0.95 -10.32
C VAL A 109 5.24 -1.89 -9.96
N THR A 110 5.31 -2.44 -8.77
CA THR A 110 4.24 -3.21 -8.13
C THR A 110 4.27 -2.98 -6.63
N ASN A 111 3.34 -3.59 -5.88
CA ASN A 111 3.43 -3.59 -4.43
C ASN A 111 4.52 -4.54 -3.93
N HIS A 112 5.18 -4.16 -2.83
CA HIS A 112 6.17 -5.00 -2.18
C HIS A 112 5.56 -6.32 -1.70
N HIS A 113 4.35 -6.29 -1.12
CA HIS A 113 3.68 -7.50 -0.63
C HIS A 113 3.40 -8.53 -1.73
N VAL A 114 3.24 -8.12 -3.01
CA VAL A 114 3.04 -9.02 -4.16
C VAL A 114 4.30 -9.85 -4.43
N VAL A 115 5.49 -9.26 -4.26
CA VAL A 115 6.78 -9.89 -4.60
C VAL A 115 7.61 -10.28 -3.37
N LYS A 116 7.07 -10.02 -2.18
CA LYS A 116 7.74 -10.35 -0.92
C LYS A 116 7.97 -11.87 -0.84
N ASN A 117 9.21 -12.25 -0.49
CA ASN A 117 9.63 -13.65 -0.35
C ASN A 117 9.51 -14.50 -1.62
N ALA A 118 9.29 -13.89 -2.80
CA ALA A 118 9.29 -14.62 -4.05
C ALA A 118 10.69 -15.15 -4.39
N ASP A 119 10.77 -16.45 -4.74
CA ASP A 119 11.96 -17.06 -5.31
C ASP A 119 12.01 -16.84 -6.83
N LYS A 120 10.84 -16.80 -7.47
CA LYS A 120 10.65 -16.50 -8.88
C LYS A 120 9.54 -15.49 -9.09
N ILE A 121 9.76 -14.53 -9.97
CA ILE A 121 8.79 -13.50 -10.36
C ILE A 121 8.62 -13.60 -11.88
N GLU A 122 7.41 -13.82 -12.33
CA GLU A 122 7.03 -13.85 -13.75
C GLU A 122 6.06 -12.72 -14.05
N VAL A 123 6.30 -12.00 -15.14
CA VAL A 123 5.47 -10.92 -15.63
C VAL A 123 4.87 -11.31 -16.98
N MET A 124 3.58 -11.17 -17.12
CA MET A 124 2.87 -11.36 -18.39
C MET A 124 2.27 -10.04 -18.83
N LEU A 125 2.62 -9.63 -20.05
CA LEU A 125 2.10 -8.40 -20.65
C LEU A 125 0.62 -8.58 -21.00
N ASN A 126 -0.10 -7.47 -21.06
CA ASN A 126 -1.50 -7.50 -21.46
C ASN A 126 -1.65 -8.15 -22.84
N ASN A 127 -2.65 -9.02 -23.00
CA ASN A 127 -2.94 -9.78 -24.23
C ASN A 127 -1.77 -10.67 -24.74
N SER A 128 -0.79 -10.98 -23.89
CA SER A 128 0.31 -11.88 -24.22
C SER A 128 0.27 -13.15 -23.35
N LYS A 129 0.55 -14.31 -23.98
CA LYS A 129 0.78 -15.57 -23.25
C LYS A 129 2.24 -15.75 -22.84
N MET A 130 3.11 -14.85 -23.29
CA MET A 130 4.53 -14.92 -23.00
C MET A 130 4.81 -14.41 -21.59
N ALA A 131 5.51 -15.22 -20.79
CA ALA A 131 5.96 -14.84 -19.47
C ALA A 131 7.42 -14.35 -19.53
N TYR A 132 7.69 -13.22 -18.92
CA TYR A 132 9.03 -12.67 -18.75
C TYR A 132 9.48 -12.90 -17.32
N GLU A 133 10.67 -13.44 -17.11
CA GLU A 133 11.27 -13.48 -15.79
C GLU A 133 11.67 -12.08 -15.35
N ALA A 134 11.22 -11.66 -14.17
CA ALA A 134 11.51 -10.34 -13.66
C ALA A 134 12.56 -10.38 -12.55
N LYS A 135 13.49 -9.42 -12.60
CA LYS A 135 14.49 -9.19 -11.55
C LYS A 135 14.00 -8.10 -10.62
N LEU A 136 14.07 -8.35 -9.32
CA LEU A 136 13.83 -7.33 -8.30
C LEU A 136 15.01 -6.36 -8.25
N VAL A 137 14.80 -5.12 -8.72
CA VAL A 137 15.79 -4.04 -8.67
C VAL A 137 15.93 -3.51 -7.25
N GLY A 138 14.81 -3.33 -6.57
CA GLY A 138 14.77 -2.91 -5.19
C GLY A 138 13.33 -2.89 -4.64
N ALA A 139 13.23 -2.84 -3.32
CA ALA A 139 11.94 -2.77 -2.63
C ALA A 139 11.96 -1.67 -1.57
N ALA A 140 10.78 -1.11 -1.31
CA ALA A 140 10.50 -0.10 -0.31
C ALA A 140 9.38 -0.59 0.62
N PRO A 141 9.68 -1.45 1.62
CA PRO A 141 8.67 -1.99 2.53
C PRO A 141 7.90 -0.92 3.29
N SER A 142 8.50 0.25 3.51
CA SER A 142 7.87 1.38 4.23
C SER A 142 6.77 2.10 3.44
N THR A 143 6.68 1.84 2.13
CA THR A 143 5.66 2.39 1.23
C THR A 143 4.90 1.31 0.48
N ASP A 144 5.20 0.04 0.75
CA ASP A 144 4.67 -1.13 0.03
C ASP A 144 4.90 -1.08 -1.49
N LEU A 145 6.06 -0.60 -1.96
CA LEU A 145 6.43 -0.56 -3.38
C LEU A 145 7.64 -1.46 -3.68
N ALA A 146 7.69 -1.98 -4.90
CA ALA A 146 8.84 -2.68 -5.45
C ALA A 146 9.05 -2.31 -6.91
N LEU A 147 10.33 -2.18 -7.32
CA LEU A 147 10.76 -1.93 -8.69
C LEU A 147 11.28 -3.23 -9.28
N LEU A 148 10.71 -3.63 -10.40
CA LEU A 148 11.11 -4.81 -11.17
C LEU A 148 11.72 -4.40 -12.51
N LYS A 149 12.49 -5.30 -13.10
CA LYS A 149 13.03 -5.18 -14.46
C LYS A 149 12.82 -6.49 -15.21
N ILE A 150 12.19 -6.40 -16.38
CA ILE A 150 12.09 -7.50 -17.36
C ILE A 150 12.95 -7.20 -18.57
N ASP A 151 13.38 -8.24 -19.26
CA ASP A 151 14.11 -8.13 -20.50
C ASP A 151 13.13 -8.11 -21.68
N ALA A 152 12.54 -6.93 -21.90
CA ALA A 152 11.60 -6.63 -22.96
C ALA A 152 11.79 -5.17 -23.40
N GLY A 153 11.55 -4.89 -24.67
CA GLY A 153 11.64 -3.56 -25.27
C GLY A 153 10.31 -3.10 -25.87
N ASP A 154 10.28 -1.84 -26.29
CA ASP A 154 9.14 -1.20 -26.95
C ASP A 154 7.83 -1.28 -26.17
N LEU A 155 7.93 -1.28 -24.83
CA LEU A 155 6.78 -1.36 -23.96
C LEU A 155 6.08 0.00 -23.85
N GLN A 156 4.76 -0.02 -23.79
CA GLN A 156 3.97 1.17 -23.52
C GLN A 156 4.08 1.56 -22.05
N ALA A 157 4.88 2.58 -21.76
CA ALA A 157 5.01 3.14 -20.41
C ALA A 157 3.81 4.04 -20.10
N ILE A 158 3.37 4.02 -18.82
CA ILE A 158 2.31 4.90 -18.34
C ILE A 158 2.84 6.32 -18.13
N GLU A 159 2.03 7.33 -18.47
CA GLU A 159 2.33 8.72 -18.11
C GLU A 159 1.92 9.01 -16.66
N PHE A 160 2.77 9.75 -15.93
CA PHE A 160 2.46 10.21 -14.58
C PHE A 160 1.64 11.50 -14.60
N ALA A 161 0.64 11.60 -13.72
CA ALA A 161 0.00 12.84 -13.36
C ALA A 161 0.47 13.32 -11.98
N ASP A 162 0.31 14.61 -11.70
CA ASP A 162 0.61 15.18 -10.39
C ASP A 162 -0.51 14.83 -9.38
N SER A 163 -0.28 13.80 -8.55
CA SER A 163 -1.25 13.35 -7.55
C SER A 163 -1.56 14.39 -6.46
N LYS A 164 -0.73 15.45 -6.31
CA LYS A 164 -1.02 16.55 -5.38
C LYS A 164 -2.20 17.38 -5.86
N LYS A 165 -2.39 17.50 -7.19
CA LYS A 165 -3.48 18.25 -7.81
C LYS A 165 -4.83 17.55 -7.75
N LEU A 166 -4.88 16.24 -7.47
CA LEU A 166 -6.13 15.52 -7.28
C LEU A 166 -6.98 16.17 -6.17
N LYS A 167 -8.27 16.24 -6.43
CA LYS A 167 -9.28 16.74 -5.49
C LYS A 167 -10.25 15.62 -5.11
N ILE A 168 -10.82 15.69 -3.93
CA ILE A 168 -11.93 14.84 -3.53
C ILE A 168 -13.08 15.07 -4.51
N GLY A 169 -13.66 13.99 -5.04
CA GLY A 169 -14.69 14.02 -6.07
C GLY A 169 -14.18 13.84 -7.50
N ASP A 170 -12.86 13.93 -7.75
CA ASP A 170 -12.29 13.64 -9.07
C ASP A 170 -12.52 12.17 -9.45
N TRP A 171 -12.92 11.92 -10.70
CA TRP A 171 -13.06 10.58 -11.24
C TRP A 171 -11.70 9.90 -11.40
N VAL A 172 -11.66 8.63 -11.02
CA VAL A 172 -10.47 7.76 -11.18
C VAL A 172 -10.89 6.36 -11.62
N LEU A 173 -9.99 5.67 -12.31
CA LEU A 173 -10.15 4.28 -12.70
C LEU A 173 -9.06 3.44 -12.04
N ALA A 174 -9.46 2.38 -11.37
CA ALA A 174 -8.53 1.36 -10.88
C ALA A 174 -8.38 0.28 -11.94
N VAL A 175 -7.17 0.11 -12.44
CA VAL A 175 -6.79 -0.81 -13.51
C VAL A 175 -5.89 -1.89 -12.94
N GLY A 176 -6.26 -3.14 -13.14
CA GLY A 176 -5.47 -4.31 -12.77
C GLY A 176 -5.54 -5.38 -13.84
N ASN A 177 -4.70 -6.42 -13.72
CA ASN A 177 -4.74 -7.58 -14.61
C ASN A 177 -4.79 -8.87 -13.74
N PRO A 178 -5.95 -9.13 -13.06
CA PRO A 178 -6.08 -10.34 -12.26
C PRO A 178 -6.13 -11.57 -13.16
N PHE A 179 -5.43 -12.63 -12.76
CA PHE A 179 -5.50 -13.96 -13.40
C PHE A 179 -5.05 -14.04 -14.87
N ASN A 180 -4.40 -13.01 -15.42
CA ASN A 180 -4.01 -12.95 -16.84
C ASN A 180 -5.18 -13.19 -17.82
N LEU A 181 -6.39 -12.75 -17.47
CA LEU A 181 -7.62 -12.98 -18.26
C LEU A 181 -7.97 -11.79 -19.14
N ASN A 182 -7.36 -10.69 -19.04
CA ASN A 182 -7.50 -9.34 -19.60
C ASN A 182 -7.55 -8.32 -18.47
N SER A 183 -7.13 -7.09 -18.76
CA SER A 183 -7.17 -6.01 -17.76
C SER A 183 -8.60 -5.77 -17.27
N THR A 184 -8.75 -5.68 -15.96
CA THR A 184 -9.99 -5.29 -15.30
C THR A 184 -9.93 -3.82 -14.96
N VAL A 185 -10.98 -3.08 -15.28
CA VAL A 185 -11.10 -1.65 -15.00
C VAL A 185 -12.36 -1.43 -14.16
N THR A 186 -12.19 -0.71 -13.06
CA THR A 186 -13.30 -0.25 -12.22
C THR A 186 -13.23 1.26 -12.08
N ALA A 187 -14.37 1.95 -12.04
CA ALA A 187 -14.43 3.40 -11.92
C ALA A 187 -14.99 3.80 -10.54
N GLY A 188 -14.54 4.93 -10.07
CA GLY A 188 -14.98 5.58 -8.84
C GLY A 188 -14.41 6.98 -8.74
N ILE A 189 -14.47 7.56 -7.55
CA ILE A 189 -13.96 8.91 -7.28
C ILE A 189 -12.84 8.86 -6.23
N VAL A 190 -12.09 9.94 -6.14
CA VAL A 190 -11.25 10.21 -4.98
C VAL A 190 -12.16 10.52 -3.79
N SER A 191 -12.27 9.58 -2.85
CA SER A 191 -13.12 9.73 -1.66
C SER A 191 -12.43 10.52 -0.54
N ALA A 192 -11.10 10.39 -0.42
CA ALA A 192 -10.26 11.12 0.53
C ALA A 192 -8.79 11.10 0.09
N LYS A 193 -7.96 11.92 0.74
CA LYS A 193 -6.51 11.96 0.59
C LYS A 193 -5.84 11.93 1.96
N GLY A 194 -4.55 11.53 2.00
CA GLY A 194 -3.78 11.54 3.23
C GLY A 194 -4.25 10.51 4.27
N ARG A 195 -4.83 9.37 3.83
CA ARG A 195 -5.31 8.34 4.75
C ARG A 195 -4.18 7.47 5.28
N ASN A 196 -4.17 7.34 6.61
CA ASN A 196 -3.39 6.33 7.32
C ASN A 196 -4.34 5.23 7.79
N ILE A 197 -4.05 3.98 7.47
CA ILE A 197 -4.88 2.82 7.81
C ILE A 197 -4.09 1.74 8.56
N ASN A 198 -2.83 2.04 8.93
CA ASN A 198 -1.93 1.18 9.73
C ASN A 198 -1.74 -0.24 9.16
N ILE A 199 -1.59 -0.36 7.83
CA ILE A 199 -1.37 -1.65 7.15
C ILE A 199 0.09 -1.88 6.78
N VAL A 200 0.89 -0.82 6.64
CA VAL A 200 2.30 -0.94 6.28
C VAL A 200 3.11 -1.34 7.50
N ASN A 201 3.49 -2.60 7.53
CA ASN A 201 4.23 -3.19 8.63
C ASN A 201 5.73 -2.88 8.53
N SER A 202 6.11 -1.64 8.75
CA SER A 202 7.48 -1.13 8.73
C SER A 202 7.75 -0.29 9.97
N GLU A 203 9.02 -0.11 10.30
CA GLU A 203 9.42 0.70 11.46
C GLU A 203 9.10 2.19 11.30
N PHE A 204 9.21 2.69 10.08
CA PHE A 204 8.89 4.07 9.70
C PHE A 204 7.94 4.04 8.49
N PRO A 205 6.65 3.67 8.65
CA PRO A 205 5.73 3.59 7.53
C PRO A 205 5.46 4.97 6.95
N ILE A 206 5.25 5.03 5.64
CA ILE A 206 4.71 6.19 4.94
C ILE A 206 3.34 5.80 4.45
N GLU A 207 2.32 6.20 5.18
CA GLU A 207 0.93 5.96 4.84
C GLU A 207 0.23 7.29 4.61
N SER A 208 0.14 7.69 3.35
CA SER A 208 -0.65 8.82 2.89
C SER A 208 -1.41 8.38 1.64
N PHE A 209 -2.38 7.49 1.83
CA PHE A 209 -3.10 6.89 0.72
C PHE A 209 -4.15 7.82 0.12
N ILE A 210 -4.35 7.69 -1.20
CA ILE A 210 -5.57 8.12 -1.88
C ILE A 210 -6.62 7.07 -1.57
N GLN A 211 -7.75 7.48 -1.00
CA GLN A 211 -8.92 6.63 -0.83
C GLN A 211 -9.84 6.79 -2.04
N THR A 212 -10.37 5.68 -2.55
CA THR A 212 -11.33 5.65 -3.66
C THR A 212 -12.42 4.62 -3.41
N ASP A 213 -13.59 4.83 -3.99
CA ASP A 213 -14.67 3.85 -4.10
C ASP A 213 -14.63 3.07 -5.43
N ALA A 214 -13.63 3.29 -6.29
CA ALA A 214 -13.33 2.35 -7.37
C ALA A 214 -12.99 0.98 -6.77
N ALA A 215 -13.65 -0.08 -7.23
CA ALA A 215 -13.51 -1.40 -6.62
C ALA A 215 -12.10 -1.97 -6.81
N ILE A 216 -11.38 -2.13 -5.71
CA ILE A 216 -10.08 -2.81 -5.64
C ILE A 216 -10.29 -4.18 -5.02
N ASN A 217 -9.91 -5.25 -5.73
CA ASN A 217 -10.02 -6.63 -5.28
C ASN A 217 -8.64 -7.32 -5.37
N PRO A 218 -8.44 -8.47 -4.71
CA PRO A 218 -7.25 -9.28 -4.90
C PRO A 218 -6.94 -9.50 -6.39
N GLY A 219 -5.71 -9.17 -6.80
CA GLY A 219 -5.26 -9.16 -8.19
C GLY A 219 -5.09 -7.76 -8.78
N ASN A 220 -5.84 -6.74 -8.33
CA ASN A 220 -5.61 -5.34 -8.74
C ASN A 220 -4.46 -4.68 -7.96
N SER A 221 -4.01 -5.26 -6.84
CA SER A 221 -2.87 -4.76 -6.07
C SER A 221 -1.62 -4.69 -6.95
N GLY A 222 -0.93 -3.55 -6.91
CA GLY A 222 0.21 -3.22 -7.77
C GLY A 222 -0.17 -2.66 -9.13
N GLY A 223 -1.46 -2.65 -9.49
CA GLY A 223 -1.99 -2.03 -10.71
C GLY A 223 -2.13 -0.51 -10.60
N ALA A 224 -2.61 0.13 -11.65
CA ALA A 224 -2.71 1.57 -11.77
C ALA A 224 -4.02 2.13 -11.21
N LEU A 225 -3.95 3.24 -10.49
CA LEU A 225 -5.04 4.20 -10.36
C LEU A 225 -4.77 5.34 -11.33
N VAL A 226 -5.69 5.61 -12.25
CA VAL A 226 -5.50 6.62 -13.30
C VAL A 226 -6.62 7.66 -13.28
N ASN A 227 -6.31 8.86 -13.77
CA ASN A 227 -7.32 9.89 -14.02
C ASN A 227 -8.04 9.66 -15.37
N LEU A 228 -8.97 10.55 -15.73
CA LEU A 228 -9.73 10.46 -16.99
C LEU A 228 -8.88 10.65 -18.25
N GLU A 229 -7.67 11.16 -18.13
CA GLU A 229 -6.70 11.25 -19.23
C GLU A 229 -5.92 9.94 -19.43
N GLY A 230 -6.10 8.94 -18.55
CA GLY A 230 -5.35 7.69 -18.53
C GLY A 230 -3.97 7.80 -17.89
N LYS A 231 -3.68 8.89 -17.17
CA LYS A 231 -2.39 9.13 -16.51
C LYS A 231 -2.40 8.59 -15.09
N LEU A 232 -1.28 8.05 -14.65
CA LEU A 232 -1.10 7.46 -13.33
C LEU A 232 -1.23 8.50 -12.23
N VAL A 233 -2.18 8.33 -11.33
CA VAL A 233 -2.36 9.12 -10.10
C VAL A 233 -2.01 8.35 -8.84
N GLY A 234 -1.91 7.01 -8.94
CA GLY A 234 -1.50 6.15 -7.82
C GLY A 234 -1.29 4.70 -8.22
N ILE A 235 -0.76 3.90 -7.28
CA ILE A 235 -0.67 2.44 -7.37
C ILE A 235 -1.66 1.84 -6.40
N ASN A 236 -2.59 1.03 -6.91
CA ASN A 236 -3.57 0.30 -6.11
C ASN A 236 -2.85 -0.62 -5.12
N THR A 237 -3.20 -0.60 -3.84
CA THR A 237 -2.44 -1.37 -2.85
C THR A 237 -3.31 -2.18 -1.91
N ALA A 238 -4.35 -1.62 -1.33
CA ALA A 238 -5.08 -2.25 -0.24
C ALA A 238 -6.57 -1.97 -0.27
N ILE A 239 -7.29 -2.79 0.49
CA ILE A 239 -8.67 -2.57 0.89
C ILE A 239 -8.77 -2.58 2.41
N ALA A 240 -9.55 -1.69 3.01
CA ALA A 240 -9.92 -1.80 4.42
C ALA A 240 -11.06 -2.82 4.53
N SER A 241 -10.71 -4.08 4.74
CA SER A 241 -11.71 -5.16 4.83
C SER A 241 -11.29 -6.19 5.87
N LYS A 242 -12.22 -6.58 6.73
CA LYS A 242 -12.04 -7.70 7.68
C LYS A 242 -12.21 -9.07 6.99
N THR A 243 -12.89 -9.11 5.86
CA THR A 243 -13.21 -10.34 5.12
C THR A 243 -12.31 -10.58 3.91
N GLY A 244 -11.44 -9.62 3.56
CA GLY A 244 -10.63 -9.65 2.34
C GLY A 244 -11.38 -9.26 1.06
N SER A 245 -12.70 -8.95 1.14
CA SER A 245 -13.50 -8.48 0.02
C SER A 245 -13.70 -6.97 0.07
N TYR A 246 -13.81 -6.33 -1.10
CA TYR A 246 -14.09 -4.91 -1.22
C TYR A 246 -15.43 -4.52 -0.58
N ILE A 247 -15.41 -3.49 0.25
CA ILE A 247 -16.57 -2.96 0.98
C ILE A 247 -16.75 -1.44 0.81
N GLY A 248 -16.31 -0.89 -0.32
CA GLY A 248 -16.41 0.55 -0.60
C GLY A 248 -15.16 1.38 -0.24
N TYR A 249 -14.08 0.76 0.23
CA TYR A 249 -12.85 1.44 0.64
C TYR A 249 -11.63 0.82 -0.06
N GLY A 250 -11.23 1.42 -1.16
CA GLY A 250 -9.97 1.13 -1.86
C GLY A 250 -8.92 2.18 -1.53
N PHE A 251 -7.63 1.79 -1.56
CA PHE A 251 -6.50 2.66 -1.26
C PHE A 251 -5.41 2.53 -2.31
N ALA A 252 -4.82 3.67 -2.68
CA ALA A 252 -3.71 3.70 -3.62
C ALA A 252 -2.58 4.60 -3.10
N ILE A 253 -1.34 4.22 -3.41
CA ILE A 253 -0.14 5.00 -3.09
C ILE A 253 -0.04 6.14 -4.12
N PRO A 254 0.06 7.42 -3.70
CA PRO A 254 0.10 8.56 -4.62
C PRO A 254 1.25 8.50 -5.64
N ALA A 255 0.97 8.86 -6.88
CA ALA A 255 1.92 8.78 -8.00
C ALA A 255 3.22 9.58 -7.77
N ASN A 256 3.15 10.73 -7.09
CA ASN A 256 4.35 11.50 -6.76
C ASN A 256 5.27 10.75 -5.77
N ILE A 257 4.70 10.00 -4.80
CA ILE A 257 5.49 9.11 -3.93
C ILE A 257 6.09 7.98 -4.76
N VAL A 258 5.30 7.34 -5.63
CA VAL A 258 5.77 6.28 -6.53
C VAL A 258 6.96 6.76 -7.37
N GLN A 259 6.85 7.92 -8.01
CA GLN A 259 7.90 8.49 -8.87
C GLN A 259 9.21 8.70 -8.09
N LYS A 260 9.14 9.26 -6.88
CA LYS A 260 10.31 9.47 -6.03
C LYS A 260 10.95 8.15 -5.61
N ILE A 261 10.15 7.20 -5.13
CA ILE A 261 10.63 5.88 -4.64
C ILE A 261 11.27 5.08 -5.78
N VAL A 262 10.62 5.01 -6.95
CA VAL A 262 11.13 4.31 -8.13
C VAL A 262 12.44 4.94 -8.62
N GLY A 263 12.51 6.28 -8.66
CA GLY A 263 13.74 7.00 -9.01
C GLY A 263 14.90 6.64 -8.09
N ASP A 264 14.65 6.61 -6.77
CA ASP A 264 15.66 6.22 -5.78
C ASP A 264 16.08 4.75 -5.92
N LEU A 265 15.12 3.83 -6.09
CA LEU A 265 15.41 2.39 -6.26
C LEU A 265 16.22 2.14 -7.53
N ARG A 266 15.92 2.85 -8.63
CA ARG A 266 16.65 2.72 -9.89
C ARG A 266 18.09 3.25 -9.78
N GLN A 267 18.28 4.38 -9.11
CA GLN A 267 19.57 5.06 -9.03
C GLN A 267 20.48 4.52 -7.93
N TYR A 268 19.92 4.18 -6.75
CA TYR A 268 20.69 3.85 -5.55
C TYR A 268 20.46 2.41 -5.05
N GLY A 269 19.53 1.68 -5.64
CA GLY A 269 19.12 0.35 -5.18
C GLY A 269 18.28 0.36 -3.89
N GLN A 270 18.12 1.51 -3.26
CA GLN A 270 17.32 1.72 -2.06
C GLN A 270 16.75 3.14 -1.97
N VAL A 271 15.70 3.29 -1.18
CA VAL A 271 15.03 4.58 -0.98
C VAL A 271 15.89 5.54 -0.16
N GLN A 272 16.05 6.76 -0.64
CA GLN A 272 16.71 7.85 0.07
C GLN A 272 15.69 8.56 0.96
N ARG A 273 15.56 8.11 2.20
CA ARG A 273 14.63 8.69 3.16
C ARG A 273 15.26 9.80 3.96
N ALA A 274 14.52 10.90 4.06
CA ALA A 274 14.85 12.05 4.87
C ALA A 274 14.07 12.02 6.18
N PHE A 275 14.74 12.39 7.27
CA PHE A 275 14.18 12.43 8.62
C PHE A 275 14.54 13.73 9.34
N VAL A 276 13.65 14.19 10.19
CA VAL A 276 13.96 15.20 11.22
C VAL A 276 14.46 14.52 12.51
N GLY A 277 13.97 13.32 12.79
CA GLY A 277 14.29 12.58 14.02
C GLY A 277 13.32 12.87 15.17
N LEU A 278 12.04 13.01 14.83
CA LEU A 278 10.96 13.29 15.77
C LEU A 278 9.96 12.14 15.81
N SER A 279 9.31 11.94 16.97
CA SER A 279 8.06 11.21 17.09
C SER A 279 6.94 12.22 17.12
N VAL A 280 6.03 12.13 16.15
CA VAL A 280 4.89 13.01 16.04
C VAL A 280 3.60 12.22 16.05
N GLU A 281 2.52 12.84 16.53
CA GLU A 281 1.18 12.26 16.55
C GLU A 281 0.13 13.31 16.15
N ASP A 282 -1.03 12.83 15.72
CA ASP A 282 -2.15 13.71 15.43
C ASP A 282 -2.64 14.40 16.70
N LEU A 283 -3.04 15.67 16.58
CA LEU A 283 -3.67 16.37 17.70
C LEU A 283 -5.01 15.73 18.03
N ARG A 284 -5.21 15.38 19.31
CA ARG A 284 -6.48 14.89 19.81
C ARG A 284 -7.48 16.05 20.02
N ASN A 285 -8.76 15.78 19.90
CA ASN A 285 -9.81 16.78 20.10
C ASN A 285 -9.72 17.47 21.48
N GLU A 286 -9.33 16.75 22.51
CA GLU A 286 -9.13 17.26 23.87
C GLU A 286 -7.99 18.30 23.94
N SER A 287 -6.91 18.07 23.18
CA SER A 287 -5.78 18.99 23.08
C SER A 287 -6.16 20.25 22.30
N LEU A 288 -7.01 20.12 21.26
CA LEU A 288 -7.50 21.25 20.46
C LEU A 288 -8.40 22.19 21.28
N GLN A 289 -9.20 21.65 22.22
CA GLN A 289 -10.06 22.44 23.09
C GLN A 289 -9.28 23.31 24.10
N GLN A 290 -8.08 22.91 24.46
CA GLN A 290 -7.22 23.66 25.38
C GLN A 290 -6.38 24.75 24.70
N LEU A 291 -6.34 24.74 23.36
CA LEU A 291 -5.50 25.63 22.56
C LEU A 291 -6.39 26.62 21.78
N GLU A 292 -6.68 27.78 22.37
CA GLU A 292 -7.67 28.75 21.88
C GLU A 292 -7.56 29.19 20.41
N ASN A 293 -6.43 28.91 19.72
CA ASN A 293 -6.17 29.39 18.35
C ASN A 293 -5.62 28.34 17.39
N ILE A 294 -5.64 27.04 17.74
CA ILE A 294 -5.05 25.99 16.92
C ILE A 294 -6.15 25.08 16.39
N LYS A 295 -6.31 25.08 15.06
CA LYS A 295 -7.32 24.25 14.38
C LYS A 295 -6.77 22.95 13.84
N TYR A 296 -5.45 22.84 13.64
CA TYR A 296 -4.78 21.68 13.05
C TYR A 296 -3.28 21.69 13.33
N GLY A 297 -2.61 20.56 13.11
CA GLY A 297 -1.19 20.38 13.26
C GLY A 297 -0.83 19.00 13.76
N VAL A 298 0.44 18.71 13.89
CA VAL A 298 0.94 17.47 14.50
C VAL A 298 1.78 17.79 15.71
N LEU A 299 1.52 17.08 16.80
CA LEU A 299 2.20 17.25 18.08
C LEU A 299 3.54 16.54 18.06
N VAL A 300 4.61 17.23 18.40
CA VAL A 300 5.91 16.63 18.71
C VAL A 300 5.82 15.95 20.08
N ASN A 301 5.67 14.66 20.09
CA ASN A 301 5.57 13.86 21.30
C ASN A 301 6.95 13.64 21.94
N ARG A 302 7.96 13.33 21.10
CA ARG A 302 9.31 13.09 21.56
C ARG A 302 10.35 13.46 20.48
N VAL A 303 11.47 14.03 20.90
CA VAL A 303 12.67 14.16 20.09
C VAL A 303 13.44 12.84 20.19
N ILE A 304 13.50 12.10 19.08
CA ILE A 304 14.10 10.75 19.02
C ILE A 304 15.62 10.90 18.85
N SER A 305 16.03 11.62 17.79
CA SER A 305 17.43 11.71 17.42
C SER A 305 18.19 12.72 18.25
N GLN A 306 19.44 12.39 18.56
CA GLN A 306 20.35 13.27 19.31
C GLN A 306 21.08 14.28 18.41
N ASN A 307 20.77 14.32 17.11
CA ASN A 307 21.40 15.26 16.17
C ASN A 307 20.97 16.72 16.42
N LYS A 308 21.78 17.67 15.91
CA LYS A 308 21.56 19.10 16.11
C LYS A 308 20.25 19.63 15.52
N GLU A 309 19.75 19.00 14.45
CA GLU A 309 18.53 19.44 13.75
C GLU A 309 17.31 19.07 14.59
N ALA A 310 17.23 17.84 15.10
CA ALA A 310 16.15 17.38 15.97
C ALA A 310 16.11 18.17 17.29
N LYS A 311 17.28 18.58 17.84
CA LYS A 311 17.38 19.38 19.08
C LYS A 311 16.82 20.80 18.97
N LYS A 312 16.48 21.27 17.76
CA LYS A 312 15.76 22.55 17.58
C LYS A 312 14.29 22.46 18.02
N PHE A 313 13.74 21.23 18.11
CA PHE A 313 12.38 20.95 18.54
C PHE A 313 12.31 20.58 20.02
N TYR A 314 11.15 20.80 20.61
CA TYR A 314 10.85 20.39 21.98
C TYR A 314 9.57 19.55 22.00
N PRO A 315 9.45 18.58 22.92
CA PRO A 315 8.17 17.95 23.20
C PRO A 315 7.13 19.01 23.52
N GLY A 316 5.94 18.90 22.89
CA GLY A 316 4.88 19.90 23.01
C GLY A 316 4.85 20.94 21.88
N ASP A 317 5.87 21.01 21.01
CA ASP A 317 5.76 21.79 19.76
C ASP A 317 4.66 21.24 18.88
N ILE A 318 3.91 22.08 18.19
CA ILE A 318 2.91 21.68 17.20
C ILE A 318 3.41 22.15 15.84
N ILE A 319 3.73 21.20 14.96
CA ILE A 319 4.12 21.47 13.58
C ILE A 319 2.86 21.77 12.78
N ILE A 320 2.78 22.97 12.19
CA ILE A 320 1.62 23.42 11.42
C ILE A 320 1.90 23.61 9.94
N GLN A 321 3.20 23.72 9.55
CA GLN A 321 3.57 23.95 8.15
C GLN A 321 4.99 23.44 7.87
N ILE A 322 5.21 22.93 6.66
CA ILE A 322 6.53 22.57 6.12
C ILE A 322 6.59 23.10 4.67
N ASP A 323 7.60 23.97 4.36
CA ASP A 323 7.77 24.62 3.05
C ASP A 323 6.46 25.20 2.51
N GLU A 324 5.84 26.09 3.26
CA GLU A 324 4.59 26.79 2.89
C GLU A 324 3.35 25.88 2.75
N GLN A 325 3.48 24.56 2.93
CA GLN A 325 2.37 23.64 2.92
C GLN A 325 1.87 23.38 4.34
N ASP A 326 0.58 23.62 4.57
CA ASP A 326 -0.07 23.28 5.85
C ASP A 326 0.04 21.79 6.14
N ILE A 327 0.32 21.46 7.40
CA ILE A 327 0.38 20.10 7.92
C ILE A 327 -0.74 19.94 8.94
N ARG A 328 -1.72 19.11 8.62
CA ARG A 328 -2.91 18.90 9.43
C ARG A 328 -2.89 17.56 10.17
N THR A 329 -2.24 16.55 9.56
CA THR A 329 -2.19 15.20 10.07
C THR A 329 -0.78 14.64 10.00
N LYS A 330 -0.54 13.59 10.79
CA LYS A 330 0.71 12.83 10.75
C LYS A 330 0.97 12.24 9.34
N SER A 331 -0.08 11.82 8.63
CA SER A 331 0.05 11.35 7.25
C SER A 331 0.58 12.42 6.31
N GLU A 332 0.09 13.66 6.43
CA GLU A 332 0.59 14.78 5.62
C GLU A 332 2.03 15.14 5.98
N TYR A 333 2.40 15.06 7.26
CA TYR A 333 3.79 15.22 7.71
C TYR A 333 4.70 14.14 7.11
N ASP A 334 4.33 12.87 7.21
CA ASP A 334 5.11 11.75 6.68
C ASP A 334 5.21 11.82 5.15
N GLU A 335 4.11 12.18 4.46
CA GLU A 335 4.08 12.38 3.01
C GLU A 335 5.02 13.52 2.58
N LYS A 336 4.94 14.67 3.27
CA LYS A 336 5.78 15.82 2.94
C LYS A 336 7.25 15.46 3.03
N LEU A 337 7.68 14.78 4.10
CA LEU A 337 9.05 14.32 4.26
C LEU A 337 9.44 13.25 3.23
N ALA A 338 8.49 12.43 2.78
CA ALA A 338 8.75 11.39 1.78
C ALA A 338 9.21 11.92 0.42
N TYR A 339 8.88 13.16 0.08
CA TYR A 339 9.33 13.80 -1.16
C TYR A 339 10.78 14.30 -1.11
N HIS A 340 11.34 14.44 0.10
CA HIS A 340 12.68 14.97 0.32
C HIS A 340 13.76 13.87 0.37
N ARG A 341 15.01 14.31 0.24
CA ARG A 341 16.21 13.49 0.40
C ARG A 341 17.08 14.00 1.54
N PRO A 342 17.95 13.16 2.09
CA PRO A 342 18.97 13.62 3.03
C PRO A 342 19.81 14.76 2.42
N GLY A 343 20.01 15.82 3.18
CA GLY A 343 20.68 17.04 2.75
C GLY A 343 19.74 18.18 2.32
N ASP A 344 18.48 17.88 2.00
CA ASP A 344 17.51 18.93 1.68
C ASP A 344 17.25 19.79 2.90
N LYS A 345 17.06 21.09 2.65
CA LYS A 345 16.67 22.07 3.67
C LYS A 345 15.18 22.34 3.56
N VAL A 346 14.50 22.35 4.70
CA VAL A 346 13.06 22.65 4.79
C VAL A 346 12.84 23.73 5.85
N GLN A 347 11.80 24.55 5.64
CA GLN A 347 11.31 25.48 6.64
C GLN A 347 10.13 24.84 7.38
N VAL A 348 10.26 24.67 8.69
CA VAL A 348 9.23 24.10 9.54
C VAL A 348 8.68 25.19 10.44
N VAL A 349 7.36 25.46 10.35
CA VAL A 349 6.68 26.36 11.26
C VAL A 349 6.06 25.56 12.39
N VAL A 350 6.47 25.89 13.62
CA VAL A 350 5.93 25.28 14.83
C VAL A 350 5.22 26.33 15.68
N LEU A 351 4.21 25.88 16.41
CA LEU A 351 3.64 26.64 17.53
C LEU A 351 4.27 26.11 18.81
N ARG A 352 4.95 27.02 19.52
CA ARG A 352 5.62 26.76 20.80
C ARG A 352 5.09 27.75 21.84
N ASN A 353 4.41 27.25 22.86
CA ASN A 353 3.76 28.09 23.88
C ASN A 353 2.85 29.17 23.25
N GLY A 354 2.05 28.80 22.25
CA GLY A 354 1.13 29.69 21.53
C GLY A 354 1.78 30.60 20.48
N ASN A 355 3.11 30.68 20.40
CA ASN A 355 3.84 31.56 19.47
C ASN A 355 4.35 30.77 18.24
N LYS A 356 4.16 31.33 17.04
CA LYS A 356 4.74 30.79 15.81
C LYS A 356 6.26 30.99 15.80
N LYS A 357 6.99 29.91 15.47
CA LYS A 357 8.44 29.95 15.23
C LYS A 357 8.74 29.22 13.93
N THR A 358 9.56 29.81 13.08
CA THR A 358 10.07 29.17 11.86
C THR A 358 11.47 28.61 12.15
N LEU A 359 11.65 27.33 11.85
CA LEU A 359 12.88 26.60 12.02
C LEU A 359 13.39 26.17 10.64
N GLU A 360 14.62 26.54 10.29
CA GLU A 360 15.31 25.96 9.14
C GLU A 360 15.95 24.65 9.57
N ILE A 361 15.60 23.55 8.89
CA ILE A 361 16.02 22.18 9.21
C ILE A 361 16.70 21.57 8.01
N THR A 362 17.91 21.04 8.20
CA THR A 362 18.55 20.16 7.22
C THR A 362 18.12 18.73 7.53
N LEU A 363 17.47 18.11 6.55
CA LEU A 363 17.00 16.73 6.69
C LEU A 363 18.17 15.75 6.60
N LEU A 364 18.13 14.72 7.44
CA LEU A 364 19.20 13.73 7.57
C LEU A 364 18.70 12.34 7.19
N ASN A 365 19.61 11.46 6.80
CA ASN A 365 19.29 10.04 6.66
C ASN A 365 19.15 9.38 8.05
N ALA A 366 18.75 8.12 8.08
CA ALA A 366 18.59 7.38 9.33
C ALA A 366 19.89 7.19 10.14
N SER A 367 21.05 7.40 9.52
CA SER A 367 22.36 7.40 10.20
C SER A 367 22.78 8.80 10.71
N GLY A 368 21.88 9.78 10.64
CA GLY A 368 22.13 11.14 11.13
C GLY A 368 23.06 11.98 10.25
N THR A 369 23.22 11.61 8.98
CA THR A 369 24.07 12.35 8.01
C THR A 369 23.26 12.84 6.81
N THR A 370 23.85 13.73 6.00
CA THR A 370 23.27 14.20 4.73
C THR A 370 23.63 13.30 3.56
N ALA A 371 24.43 12.27 3.77
CA ALA A 371 24.89 11.38 2.71
C ALA A 371 23.76 10.54 2.12
N LEU A 372 23.79 10.32 0.82
CA LEU A 372 22.93 9.35 0.16
C LEU A 372 23.48 7.94 0.45
N ILE A 373 22.59 7.02 0.80
CA ILE A 373 22.96 5.68 1.23
C ILE A 373 22.87 4.74 0.03
N LYS A 374 23.90 3.92 -0.18
CA LYS A 374 23.83 2.76 -1.08
C LYS A 374 23.43 1.53 -0.27
N LYS A 375 22.74 0.59 -0.90
CA LYS A 375 22.30 -0.66 -0.26
C LYS A 375 23.52 -1.41 0.30
N THR A 376 23.52 -1.69 1.60
CA THR A 376 24.58 -2.40 2.35
C THR A 376 24.07 -3.67 3.01
N SER A 377 22.95 -4.23 2.54
CA SER A 377 22.46 -5.49 3.10
C SER A 377 23.36 -6.67 2.68
N PHE A 378 23.55 -7.59 3.63
CA PHE A 378 24.30 -8.82 3.43
C PHE A 378 23.38 -10.03 3.51
N TYR A 379 23.22 -10.76 2.39
CA TYR A 379 22.48 -12.02 2.41
C TYR A 379 23.40 -13.18 2.79
N SER A 380 23.13 -13.81 3.93
CA SER A 380 23.75 -15.06 4.34
C SER A 380 22.93 -16.25 3.88
N LYS A 381 23.47 -17.01 2.93
CA LYS A 381 22.83 -18.24 2.45
C LYS A 381 22.72 -19.29 3.57
N ASP A 382 23.72 -19.37 4.43
CA ASP A 382 23.78 -20.38 5.50
C ASP A 382 22.77 -20.08 6.61
N LEU A 383 22.59 -18.81 6.96
CA LEU A 383 21.58 -18.40 7.92
C LEU A 383 20.16 -18.37 7.32
N GLY A 384 20.05 -18.26 5.99
CA GLY A 384 18.79 -18.05 5.30
C GLY A 384 18.21 -16.66 5.60
N ALA A 385 19.05 -15.63 5.76
CA ALA A 385 18.60 -14.31 6.15
C ALA A 385 19.39 -13.18 5.47
N GLU A 386 18.70 -12.10 5.15
CA GLU A 386 19.28 -10.81 4.77
C GLU A 386 19.50 -9.98 6.05
N LEU A 387 20.73 -9.54 6.25
CA LEU A 387 21.21 -8.89 7.47
C LEU A 387 21.62 -7.44 7.16
N GLU A 388 21.27 -6.53 8.04
CA GLU A 388 21.74 -5.14 8.01
C GLU A 388 22.17 -4.69 9.41
N TRP A 389 23.04 -3.71 9.47
CA TRP A 389 23.30 -3.00 10.73
C TRP A 389 22.13 -2.09 11.07
N THR A 390 21.81 -1.97 12.37
CA THR A 390 20.93 -0.90 12.84
C THR A 390 21.54 0.46 12.53
N ASN A 391 20.71 1.37 12.02
CA ASN A 391 21.09 2.75 11.82
C ASN A 391 20.93 3.58 13.11
N GLN A 392 21.47 4.80 13.14
CA GLN A 392 21.45 5.65 14.33
C GLN A 392 20.04 5.97 14.83
N LEU A 393 19.09 6.20 13.88
CA LEU A 393 17.71 6.52 14.24
C LEU A 393 16.99 5.32 14.91
N GLU A 394 17.26 4.11 14.44
CA GLU A 394 16.76 2.87 15.06
C GLU A 394 17.34 2.70 16.48
N GLN A 395 18.64 2.92 16.63
CA GLN A 395 19.32 2.84 17.92
C GLN A 395 18.74 3.85 18.92
N ASP A 396 18.59 5.10 18.50
CA ASP A 396 18.03 6.17 19.33
C ASP A 396 16.57 5.89 19.70
N LYS A 397 15.76 5.42 18.72
CA LYS A 397 14.32 5.12 18.93
C LYS A 397 14.11 3.98 19.91
N LEU A 398 14.89 2.91 19.77
CA LEU A 398 14.76 1.67 20.54
C LEU A 398 15.60 1.67 21.83
N ASN A 399 16.41 2.71 22.02
CA ASN A 399 17.37 2.85 23.13
C ASN A 399 18.29 1.62 23.25
N ILE A 400 18.93 1.26 22.13
CA ILE A 400 19.87 0.14 22.00
C ILE A 400 21.20 0.62 21.42
N GLY A 401 22.26 -0.16 21.62
CA GLY A 401 23.50 0.00 20.85
C GLY A 401 23.38 -0.57 19.44
N GLN A 402 24.50 -0.64 18.75
CA GLN A 402 24.59 -1.27 17.44
C GLN A 402 24.10 -2.73 17.51
N GLY A 403 23.25 -3.13 16.57
CA GLY A 403 22.70 -4.48 16.46
C GLY A 403 22.58 -4.94 15.02
N ILE A 404 22.33 -6.23 14.82
CA ILE A 404 22.13 -6.85 13.50
C ILE A 404 20.65 -7.09 13.28
N LYS A 405 20.07 -6.38 12.32
CA LYS A 405 18.66 -6.47 11.95
C LYS A 405 18.44 -7.57 10.92
N LEU A 406 17.43 -8.39 11.16
CA LEU A 406 16.92 -9.39 10.20
C LEU A 406 15.96 -8.70 9.25
N VAL A 407 16.40 -8.40 8.02
CA VAL A 407 15.58 -7.67 7.02
C VAL A 407 14.63 -8.60 6.30
N ARG A 408 15.16 -9.76 5.87
CA ARG A 408 14.40 -10.80 5.18
C ARG A 408 14.83 -12.16 5.70
N ILE A 409 13.87 -13.06 5.90
CA ILE A 409 14.11 -14.43 6.31
C ILE A 409 13.59 -15.38 5.22
N LYS A 410 14.48 -16.25 4.74
CA LYS A 410 14.16 -17.36 3.86
C LYS A 410 14.25 -18.69 4.65
N PRO A 411 13.78 -19.81 4.10
CA PRO A 411 13.97 -21.10 4.73
C PRO A 411 15.44 -21.34 5.09
N GLY A 412 15.74 -21.52 6.38
CA GLY A 412 17.11 -21.62 6.88
C GLY A 412 17.20 -21.68 8.40
N VAL A 413 18.41 -21.49 8.91
CA VAL A 413 18.71 -21.59 10.34
C VAL A 413 17.91 -20.57 11.15
N VAL A 414 17.91 -19.29 10.73
CA VAL A 414 17.21 -18.19 11.42
C VAL A 414 15.71 -18.45 11.55
N GLN A 415 15.08 -18.98 10.49
CA GLN A 415 13.66 -19.34 10.53
C GLN A 415 13.37 -20.47 11.54
N ARG A 416 14.25 -21.52 11.56
CA ARG A 416 14.09 -22.62 12.51
C ARG A 416 14.23 -22.20 13.97
N MET A 417 14.97 -21.12 14.23
CA MET A 417 15.09 -20.51 15.55
C MET A 417 13.85 -19.74 15.99
N GLY A 418 12.85 -19.57 15.12
CA GLY A 418 11.63 -18.79 15.41
C GLY A 418 11.84 -17.28 15.40
N LEU A 419 12.97 -16.80 14.87
CA LEU A 419 13.22 -15.38 14.72
C LEU A 419 12.37 -14.81 13.57
N SER A 420 11.94 -13.57 13.69
CA SER A 420 11.07 -12.89 12.71
C SER A 420 11.79 -11.71 12.05
N GLU A 421 11.30 -11.31 10.86
CA GLU A 421 11.76 -10.11 10.20
C GLU A 421 11.55 -8.87 11.08
N GLY A 422 12.51 -7.97 11.06
CA GLY A 422 12.54 -6.79 11.92
C GLY A 422 13.11 -7.03 13.31
N PHE A 423 13.43 -8.29 13.69
CA PHE A 423 14.15 -8.56 14.93
C PHE A 423 15.59 -8.07 14.85
N ILE A 424 16.06 -7.43 15.91
CA ILE A 424 17.43 -6.90 16.01
C ILE A 424 18.19 -7.71 17.04
N ILE A 425 19.22 -8.41 16.59
CA ILE A 425 20.11 -9.20 17.43
C ILE A 425 21.14 -8.26 18.04
N THR A 426 21.18 -8.18 19.37
CA THR A 426 22.17 -7.36 20.11
C THR A 426 23.36 -8.17 20.62
N SER A 427 23.17 -9.45 20.90
CA SER A 427 24.28 -10.36 21.23
C SER A 427 23.91 -11.83 21.02
N VAL A 428 24.93 -12.68 20.82
CA VAL A 428 24.82 -14.13 20.80
C VAL A 428 25.81 -14.72 21.79
N ASN A 429 25.32 -15.45 22.78
CA ASN A 429 26.10 -15.96 23.91
C ASN A 429 26.91 -14.86 24.60
N GLY A 430 26.31 -13.66 24.72
CA GLY A 430 26.98 -12.48 25.33
C GLY A 430 28.00 -11.76 24.42
N LYS A 431 28.26 -12.29 23.21
CA LYS A 431 29.18 -11.70 22.23
C LYS A 431 28.46 -10.73 21.31
N SER A 432 29.00 -9.55 21.07
CA SER A 432 28.66 -8.61 20.01
C SER A 432 29.63 -8.76 18.83
N PHE A 433 29.27 -8.18 17.68
CA PHE A 433 29.99 -8.36 16.41
C PHE A 433 30.27 -7.01 15.76
N ASP A 434 31.38 -6.92 15.06
CA ASP A 434 31.86 -5.71 14.33
C ASP A 434 31.67 -5.83 12.81
N SER A 435 31.35 -7.04 12.31
CA SER A 435 31.01 -7.25 10.90
C SER A 435 29.95 -8.33 10.74
N LEU A 436 29.10 -8.16 9.72
CA LEU A 436 28.05 -9.15 9.37
C LEU A 436 28.66 -10.50 8.99
N LYS A 437 29.88 -10.48 8.40
CA LYS A 437 30.60 -11.69 8.06
C LYS A 437 31.17 -12.40 9.29
N ALA A 438 31.65 -11.66 10.29
CA ALA A 438 32.08 -12.24 11.56
C ALA A 438 30.92 -12.89 12.31
N PHE A 439 29.73 -12.28 12.27
CA PHE A 439 28.50 -12.86 12.79
C PHE A 439 28.12 -14.15 12.06
N GLU A 440 28.14 -14.17 10.71
CA GLU A 440 27.86 -15.37 9.92
C GLU A 440 28.84 -16.50 10.24
N ASN A 441 30.14 -16.20 10.27
CA ASN A 441 31.18 -17.19 10.58
C ASN A 441 31.04 -17.73 12.00
N TYR A 442 30.63 -16.89 12.95
CA TYR A 442 30.39 -17.35 14.32
C TYR A 442 29.24 -18.36 14.37
N PHE A 443 28.14 -18.08 13.64
CA PHE A 443 27.01 -19.01 13.57
C PHE A 443 27.31 -20.33 12.86
N LYS A 444 28.22 -20.34 11.89
CA LYS A 444 28.65 -21.57 11.20
C LYS A 444 29.43 -22.51 12.12
N ASN A 445 30.17 -21.94 13.06
CA ASN A 445 31.13 -22.68 13.88
C ASN A 445 30.67 -22.90 15.32
N ILE A 446 29.47 -22.40 15.68
CA ILE A 446 28.95 -22.56 17.03
C ILE A 446 28.17 -23.85 17.16
N SER A 447 28.45 -24.62 18.20
CA SER A 447 27.70 -25.84 18.58
C SER A 447 27.28 -25.74 20.06
N GLY A 448 26.30 -26.57 20.44
CA GLY A 448 25.77 -26.59 21.78
C GLY A 448 24.63 -25.59 22.00
N ASN A 449 24.48 -25.09 23.21
CA ASN A 449 23.38 -24.17 23.58
C ASN A 449 23.70 -22.75 23.11
N ILE A 450 22.87 -22.20 22.23
CA ILE A 450 22.99 -20.85 21.68
C ILE A 450 21.88 -19.98 22.26
N ARG A 451 22.30 -18.87 22.89
CA ARG A 451 21.39 -17.86 23.43
C ARG A 451 21.51 -16.58 22.62
N ILE A 452 20.43 -16.15 21.99
CA ILE A 452 20.33 -14.89 21.26
C ILE A 452 19.55 -13.89 22.11
N LEU A 453 20.15 -12.72 22.33
CA LEU A 453 19.46 -11.58 22.92
C LEU A 453 19.22 -10.53 21.85
N GLY A 454 18.08 -9.85 21.94
CA GLY A 454 17.74 -8.80 21.01
C GLY A 454 16.45 -8.09 21.37
N VAL A 455 15.99 -7.27 20.45
CA VAL A 455 14.74 -6.53 20.56
C VAL A 455 13.86 -6.80 19.34
N ASP A 456 12.55 -6.87 19.55
CA ASP A 456 11.61 -6.89 18.45
C ASP A 456 11.44 -5.47 17.85
N LYS A 457 10.74 -5.35 16.74
CA LYS A 457 10.52 -4.07 16.04
C LYS A 457 9.79 -3.01 16.89
N PHE A 458 9.23 -3.39 18.04
CA PHE A 458 8.57 -2.49 19.00
C PHE A 458 9.49 -2.09 20.16
N GLY A 459 10.72 -2.62 20.22
CA GLY A 459 11.69 -2.36 21.28
C GLY A 459 11.57 -3.31 22.49
N ASN A 460 10.69 -4.33 22.42
CA ASN A 460 10.59 -5.29 23.50
C ASN A 460 11.80 -6.22 23.50
N LYS A 461 12.48 -6.34 24.64
CA LYS A 461 13.59 -7.28 24.80
C LYS A 461 13.12 -8.71 24.70
N ARG A 462 13.83 -9.52 23.92
CA ARG A 462 13.56 -10.94 23.70
C ARG A 462 14.83 -11.76 23.85
N SER A 463 14.66 -12.98 24.34
CA SER A 463 15.73 -13.99 24.42
C SER A 463 15.26 -15.28 23.77
N TYR A 464 16.06 -15.80 22.87
CA TYR A 464 15.83 -17.10 22.22
C TYR A 464 16.97 -18.04 22.59
N SER A 465 16.63 -19.29 22.88
CA SER A 465 17.63 -20.33 23.15
C SER A 465 17.31 -21.54 22.29
N PHE A 466 18.32 -22.10 21.67
CA PHE A 466 18.21 -23.30 20.85
C PHE A 466 19.52 -24.08 20.91
N PHE A 467 19.45 -25.36 20.59
CA PHE A 467 20.62 -26.25 20.57
C PHE A 467 21.04 -26.51 19.13
N SER A 468 22.34 -26.29 18.84
CA SER A 468 22.97 -26.61 17.56
C SER A 468 23.84 -27.85 17.72
N TYR A 469 23.64 -28.81 16.85
CA TYR A 469 24.43 -30.06 16.79
C TYR A 469 25.71 -29.85 16.04
#